data_3121c7462f00c460a1e839351b3106b6
#
_entry.id   3121c7462f00c460a1e839351b3106b6
#
_cell.length_a   1.000
_cell.length_b   1.000
_cell.length_c   1.000
_cell.angle_alpha   90.00
_cell.angle_beta   90.00
_cell.angle_gamma   90.00
#
_symmetry.space_group_name_H-M   'P 1'
#
loop_
_entity.id
_entity.type
_entity.pdbx_description
1 polymer ?
#
loop_
_entity_poly.entity_id
_entity_poly.type
_entity_poly.pdbx_seq_one_letter_code
_entity_poly.pdbx_strand_id
1 'polypeptide(L)'
;TLENLYAILSSNILYIHGCAVKNDKLIFGHNKTPDKLLENWQDNYSQEELSVLVEASNELSVLYKDVKSIIENNYTFWESIKFANKIHVWGLSLSEVDMPYISHIHSILKNDDIEWEFSWYAESDKNRIMEIVNRLQIKDYTLIKLVDIMY
;
A
#
# COMPACT_ATOMS: atom_id res chain seq x y z
N THR A 1 20.46 -3.06 4.35
CA THR A 1 19.06 -3.38 4.03
C THR A 1 18.52 -4.39 5.03
N LEU A 2 17.20 -4.45 5.22
CA LEU A 2 16.54 -5.43 6.11
C LEU A 2 16.93 -6.87 5.78
N GLU A 3 17.12 -7.18 4.50
CA GLU A 3 17.57 -8.49 4.00
C GLU A 3 18.89 -8.92 4.64
N ASN A 4 19.87 -8.01 4.68
CA ASN A 4 21.18 -8.31 5.25
C ASN A 4 21.12 -8.40 6.78
N LEU A 5 20.25 -7.58 7.40
CA LEU A 5 20.12 -7.53 8.85
C LEU A 5 19.45 -8.80 9.41
N TYR A 6 18.45 -9.32 8.71
CA TYR A 6 17.67 -10.47 9.16
C TYR A 6 17.98 -11.77 8.41
N ALA A 7 19.00 -11.78 7.53
CA ALA A 7 19.37 -12.93 6.70
C ALA A 7 18.17 -13.54 5.93
N ILE A 8 17.26 -12.68 5.45
CA ILE A 8 16.06 -13.13 4.75
C ILE A 8 16.45 -13.65 3.38
N LEU A 9 15.98 -14.85 3.03
CA LEU A 9 16.18 -15.41 1.70
C LEU A 9 15.49 -14.53 0.65
N SER A 10 16.17 -14.20 -0.43
CA SER A 10 15.65 -13.34 -1.50
C SER A 10 14.36 -13.87 -2.14
N SER A 11 14.12 -15.18 -2.08
CA SER A 11 12.86 -15.81 -2.51
C SER A 11 11.65 -15.42 -1.64
N ASN A 12 11.89 -14.97 -0.41
CA ASN A 12 10.86 -14.59 0.55
C ASN A 12 10.61 -13.08 0.58
N ILE A 13 11.15 -12.35 -0.40
CA ILE A 13 11.01 -10.89 -0.49
C ILE A 13 10.36 -10.55 -1.82
N LEU A 14 9.24 -9.84 -1.74
CA LEU A 14 8.58 -9.23 -2.89
C LEU A 14 8.85 -7.74 -2.92
N TYR A 15 9.58 -7.27 -3.92
CA TYR A 15 9.73 -5.85 -4.24
C TYR A 15 8.55 -5.42 -5.12
N ILE A 16 7.45 -5.12 -4.51
CA ILE A 16 6.16 -4.90 -5.20
C ILE A 16 6.19 -3.75 -6.21
N HIS A 17 7.14 -2.83 -6.05
CA HIS A 17 7.35 -1.69 -6.96
C HIS A 17 8.72 -1.73 -7.65
N GLY A 18 9.35 -2.90 -7.70
CA GLY A 18 10.68 -3.09 -8.26
C GLY A 18 11.82 -2.76 -7.30
N CYS A 19 13.00 -3.22 -7.63
CA CYS A 19 14.22 -3.04 -6.85
C CYS A 19 15.33 -2.44 -7.71
N ALA A 20 15.75 -1.22 -7.38
CA ALA A 20 16.80 -0.53 -8.13
C ALA A 20 18.14 -1.29 -8.17
N VAL A 21 18.48 -1.99 -7.07
CA VAL A 21 19.72 -2.78 -6.98
C VAL A 21 19.68 -3.99 -7.91
N LYS A 22 18.49 -4.53 -8.18
CA LYS A 22 18.28 -5.64 -9.12
C LYS A 22 18.08 -5.18 -10.56
N ASN A 23 18.16 -3.89 -10.80
CA ASN A 23 17.89 -3.25 -12.10
C ASN A 23 16.49 -3.55 -12.64
N ASP A 24 15.50 -3.72 -11.72
CA ASP A 24 14.10 -3.90 -12.07
C ASP A 24 13.51 -2.58 -12.58
N LYS A 25 12.46 -2.69 -13.40
CA LYS A 25 11.63 -1.54 -13.73
C LYS A 25 10.95 -1.02 -12.45
N LEU A 26 11.30 0.18 -12.03
CA LEU A 26 10.67 0.82 -10.87
C LEU A 26 9.28 1.34 -11.23
N ILE A 27 8.32 1.11 -10.34
CA ILE A 27 6.93 1.56 -10.47
C ILE A 27 6.69 2.67 -9.46
N PHE A 28 6.49 3.89 -9.96
CA PHE A 28 6.14 5.06 -9.16
C PHE A 28 4.74 5.52 -9.51
N GLY A 29 4.14 6.31 -8.62
CA GLY A 29 2.92 7.02 -8.96
C GLY A 29 1.76 6.74 -8.01
N HIS A 30 0.56 7.04 -8.51
CA HIS A 30 -0.69 6.99 -7.78
C HIS A 30 -1.67 5.98 -8.42
N ASN A 31 -2.69 5.59 -7.68
CA ASN A 31 -3.74 4.66 -8.14
C ASN A 31 -5.03 5.37 -8.62
N LYS A 32 -4.97 6.69 -8.85
CA LYS A 32 -6.11 7.47 -9.35
C LYS A 32 -6.07 7.53 -10.87
N THR A 33 -7.18 7.22 -11.52
CA THR A 33 -7.37 7.46 -12.95
C THR A 33 -7.52 8.96 -13.23
N PRO A 34 -7.26 9.43 -14.47
CA PRO A 34 -7.46 10.84 -14.85
C PRO A 34 -8.85 11.38 -14.45
N ASP A 35 -9.90 10.60 -14.68
CA ASP A 35 -11.26 10.98 -14.31
C ASP A 35 -11.40 11.23 -12.80
N LYS A 36 -10.83 10.36 -11.98
CA LYS A 36 -10.84 10.54 -10.51
C LYS A 36 -9.97 11.69 -10.03
N LEU A 37 -8.96 12.08 -10.79
CA LEU A 37 -8.19 13.29 -10.49
C LEU A 37 -9.01 14.55 -10.75
N LEU A 38 -9.91 14.52 -11.72
CA LEU A 38 -10.74 15.66 -12.13
C LEU A 38 -12.05 15.77 -11.34
N GLU A 39 -12.56 14.69 -10.73
CA GLU A 39 -13.85 14.66 -10.02
C GLU A 39 -14.03 15.80 -8.99
N ASN A 40 -12.96 16.17 -8.28
CA ASN A 40 -13.02 17.23 -7.26
C ASN A 40 -12.87 18.65 -7.81
N TRP A 41 -12.66 18.82 -9.10
CA TRP A 41 -12.31 20.11 -9.70
C TRP A 41 -13.40 20.68 -10.62
N GLN A 42 -14.32 19.84 -11.10
CA GLN A 42 -15.33 20.24 -12.10
C GLN A 42 -16.26 21.37 -11.64
N ASP A 43 -16.56 21.46 -10.34
CA ASP A 43 -17.53 22.41 -9.81
C ASP A 43 -16.96 23.78 -9.45
N ASN A 44 -15.63 23.96 -9.50
CA ASN A 44 -14.95 25.14 -8.96
C ASN A 44 -14.15 25.96 -9.98
N TYR A 45 -14.09 25.54 -11.25
CA TYR A 45 -13.22 26.14 -12.26
C TYR A 45 -13.96 26.54 -13.55
N SER A 46 -13.46 27.57 -14.21
CA SER A 46 -13.93 27.98 -15.53
C SER A 46 -13.56 26.94 -16.60
N GLN A 47 -14.17 27.03 -17.80
CA GLN A 47 -13.86 26.12 -18.90
C GLN A 47 -12.40 26.19 -19.37
N GLU A 48 -11.78 27.36 -19.30
CA GLU A 48 -10.38 27.54 -19.66
C GLU A 48 -9.45 26.86 -18.65
N GLU A 49 -9.74 27.04 -17.36
CA GLU A 49 -9.00 26.37 -16.29
C GLU A 49 -9.18 24.85 -16.35
N LEU A 50 -10.39 24.37 -16.63
CA LEU A 50 -10.67 22.94 -16.81
C LEU A 50 -9.85 22.34 -17.96
N SER A 51 -9.64 23.06 -19.08
CA SER A 51 -8.82 22.55 -20.18
C SER A 51 -7.38 22.30 -19.77
N VAL A 52 -6.78 23.20 -18.98
CA VAL A 52 -5.42 23.05 -18.44
C VAL A 52 -5.36 21.89 -17.43
N LEU A 53 -6.40 21.73 -16.60
CA LEU A 53 -6.48 20.63 -15.64
C LEU A 53 -6.62 19.27 -16.33
N VAL A 54 -7.37 19.18 -17.43
CA VAL A 54 -7.47 17.97 -18.25
C VAL A 54 -6.13 17.60 -18.86
N GLU A 55 -5.40 18.57 -19.40
CA GLU A 55 -4.07 18.34 -19.96
C GLU A 55 -3.11 17.85 -18.86
N ALA A 56 -3.08 18.52 -17.71
CA ALA A 56 -2.28 18.12 -16.56
C ALA A 56 -2.65 16.71 -16.05
N SER A 57 -3.94 16.35 -16.03
CA SER A 57 -4.37 15.01 -15.62
C SER A 57 -3.94 13.93 -16.59
N ASN A 58 -3.92 14.22 -17.89
CA ASN A 58 -3.41 13.31 -18.91
C ASN A 58 -1.91 13.07 -18.76
N GLU A 59 -1.13 14.12 -18.51
CA GLU A 59 0.31 14.00 -18.22
C GLU A 59 0.55 13.17 -16.94
N LEU A 60 -0.25 13.38 -15.89
CA LEU A 60 -0.18 12.61 -14.66
C LEU A 60 -0.63 11.15 -14.85
N SER A 61 -1.39 10.83 -15.89
CA SER A 61 -1.81 9.45 -16.19
C SER A 61 -0.64 8.51 -16.46
N VAL A 62 0.50 9.05 -16.91
CA VAL A 62 1.76 8.31 -17.07
C VAL A 62 2.26 7.75 -15.74
N LEU A 63 1.88 8.39 -14.63
CA LEU A 63 2.20 7.96 -13.26
C LEU A 63 1.10 7.06 -12.66
N TYR A 64 0.14 6.61 -13.45
CA TYR A 64 -0.88 5.68 -12.97
C TYR A 64 -0.25 4.33 -12.64
N LYS A 65 -0.51 3.88 -11.41
CA LYS A 65 -0.07 2.58 -10.91
C LYS A 65 -1.24 1.60 -10.96
N ASP A 66 -1.18 0.66 -11.87
CA ASP A 66 -2.16 -0.43 -11.93
C ASP A 66 -1.92 -1.44 -10.82
N VAL A 67 -2.42 -1.11 -9.62
CA VAL A 67 -2.28 -1.95 -8.43
C VAL A 67 -2.91 -3.33 -8.63
N LYS A 68 -4.01 -3.41 -9.38
CA LYS A 68 -4.68 -4.69 -9.65
C LYS A 68 -3.75 -5.63 -10.42
N SER A 69 -3.20 -5.18 -11.54
CA SER A 69 -2.22 -5.97 -12.31
C SER A 69 -0.97 -6.30 -11.50
N ILE A 70 -0.50 -5.38 -10.64
CA ILE A 70 0.64 -5.66 -9.76
C ILE A 70 0.32 -6.81 -8.82
N ILE A 71 -0.86 -6.84 -8.22
CA ILE A 71 -1.30 -7.93 -7.34
C ILE A 71 -1.39 -9.23 -8.12
N GLU A 72 -2.08 -9.25 -9.25
CA GLU A 72 -2.28 -10.43 -10.09
C GLU A 72 -0.95 -11.04 -10.58
N ASN A 73 0.00 -10.21 -11.00
CA ASN A 73 1.30 -10.66 -11.48
C ASN A 73 2.19 -11.26 -10.38
N ASN A 74 1.87 -11.05 -9.11
CA ASN A 74 2.61 -11.58 -7.97
C ASN A 74 1.85 -12.70 -7.23
N TYR A 75 0.94 -13.38 -7.90
CA TYR A 75 0.08 -14.43 -7.34
C TYR A 75 0.85 -15.48 -6.53
N THR A 76 1.98 -15.97 -7.04
CA THR A 76 2.79 -17.02 -6.37
C THR A 76 3.27 -16.57 -4.99
N PHE A 77 3.66 -15.30 -4.85
CA PHE A 77 4.07 -14.74 -3.57
C PHE A 77 2.88 -14.70 -2.60
N TRP A 78 1.74 -14.21 -3.05
CA TRP A 78 0.53 -14.14 -2.22
C TRP A 78 0.08 -15.50 -1.73
N GLU A 79 0.15 -16.52 -2.58
CA GLU A 79 -0.14 -17.90 -2.19
C GLU A 79 0.77 -18.41 -1.06
N SER A 80 2.04 -17.97 -1.03
CA SER A 80 3.00 -18.40 -0.03
C SER A 80 2.70 -17.87 1.39
N ILE A 81 2.02 -16.72 1.49
CA ILE A 81 1.73 -16.08 2.79
C ILE A 81 0.33 -16.35 3.33
N LYS A 82 -0.53 -17.05 2.60
CA LYS A 82 -1.95 -17.24 2.97
C LYS A 82 -2.18 -17.98 4.29
N PHE A 83 -1.18 -18.69 4.79
CA PHE A 83 -1.23 -19.38 6.09
C PHE A 83 -0.42 -18.66 7.17
N ALA A 84 -0.04 -17.42 6.95
CA ALA A 84 0.61 -16.61 7.98
C ALA A 84 -0.33 -16.46 9.19
N ASN A 85 0.23 -16.49 10.37
CA ASN A 85 -0.48 -16.29 11.64
C ASN A 85 -0.20 -14.92 12.25
N LYS A 86 0.77 -14.19 11.71
CA LYS A 86 1.12 -12.85 12.15
C LYS A 86 1.53 -11.97 10.97
N ILE A 87 1.01 -10.74 10.96
CA ILE A 87 1.30 -9.72 9.95
C ILE A 87 1.86 -8.47 10.63
N HIS A 88 3.07 -8.09 10.25
CA HIS A 88 3.68 -6.84 10.69
C HIS A 88 3.55 -5.78 9.59
N VAL A 89 2.92 -4.66 9.90
CA VAL A 89 2.77 -3.51 9.01
C VAL A 89 3.59 -2.37 9.57
N TRP A 90 4.84 -2.28 9.15
CA TRP A 90 5.81 -1.34 9.69
C TRP A 90 6.25 -0.29 8.67
N GLY A 91 6.31 0.97 9.10
CA GLY A 91 6.79 2.08 8.29
C GLY A 91 5.95 2.41 7.07
N LEU A 92 4.70 1.92 7.01
CA LEU A 92 3.77 2.18 5.92
C LEU A 92 2.84 3.34 6.28
N SER A 93 2.62 4.25 5.35
CA SER A 93 1.74 5.42 5.57
C SER A 93 0.26 5.04 5.68
N LEU A 94 -0.11 3.86 5.20
CA LEU A 94 -1.48 3.38 5.12
C LEU A 94 -2.41 4.35 4.38
N SER A 95 -1.87 4.99 3.34
CA SER A 95 -2.63 5.87 2.46
C SER A 95 -3.55 5.07 1.53
N GLU A 96 -4.43 5.75 0.82
CA GLU A 96 -5.33 5.11 -0.16
C GLU A 96 -4.57 4.30 -1.22
N VAL A 97 -3.33 4.65 -1.51
CA VAL A 97 -2.47 3.92 -2.47
C VAL A 97 -2.03 2.57 -1.92
N ASP A 98 -1.87 2.47 -0.59
CA ASP A 98 -1.41 1.25 0.09
C ASP A 98 -2.58 0.28 0.37
N MET A 99 -3.78 0.82 0.49
CA MET A 99 -4.97 0.06 0.91
C MET A 99 -5.31 -1.15 0.06
N PRO A 100 -5.18 -1.14 -1.28
CA PRO A 100 -5.46 -2.33 -2.07
C PRO A 100 -4.57 -3.53 -1.70
N TYR A 101 -3.30 -3.29 -1.33
CA TYR A 101 -2.40 -4.35 -0.91
C TYR A 101 -2.79 -4.92 0.46
N ILE A 102 -3.08 -4.04 1.43
CA ILE A 102 -3.52 -4.47 2.77
C ILE A 102 -4.83 -5.25 2.68
N SER A 103 -5.81 -4.76 1.90
CA SER A 103 -7.08 -5.44 1.68
C SER A 103 -6.88 -6.79 1.00
N HIS A 104 -5.95 -6.88 0.04
CA HIS A 104 -5.64 -8.15 -0.62
C HIS A 104 -5.02 -9.15 0.37
N ILE A 105 -4.01 -8.74 1.13
CA ILE A 105 -3.40 -9.59 2.17
C ILE A 105 -4.50 -10.10 3.11
N HIS A 106 -5.32 -9.22 3.65
CA HIS A 106 -6.40 -9.61 4.55
C HIS A 106 -7.37 -10.63 3.92
N SER A 107 -7.71 -10.46 2.64
CA SER A 107 -8.68 -11.32 1.93
C SER A 107 -8.16 -12.72 1.65
N ILE A 108 -6.85 -12.92 1.51
CA ILE A 108 -6.26 -14.22 1.16
C ILE A 108 -5.86 -15.06 2.37
N LEU A 109 -5.75 -14.46 3.55
CA LEU A 109 -5.37 -15.16 4.75
C LEU A 109 -6.43 -16.20 5.14
N LYS A 110 -5.99 -17.40 5.52
CA LYS A 110 -6.84 -18.56 5.79
C LYS A 110 -7.01 -18.87 7.27
N ASN A 111 -6.19 -18.25 8.12
CA ASN A 111 -6.28 -18.43 9.56
C ASN A 111 -7.36 -17.47 10.13
N ASP A 112 -8.13 -17.93 11.09
CA ASP A 112 -9.13 -17.12 11.77
C ASP A 112 -8.51 -16.25 12.89
N ASP A 113 -7.41 -16.74 13.48
CA ASP A 113 -6.70 -16.08 14.59
C ASP A 113 -5.39 -15.46 14.08
N ILE A 114 -5.50 -14.39 13.30
CA ILE A 114 -4.34 -13.68 12.76
C ILE A 114 -4.06 -12.46 13.62
N GLU A 115 -2.86 -12.42 14.17
CA GLU A 115 -2.36 -11.26 14.90
C GLU A 115 -1.83 -10.21 13.90
N TRP A 116 -2.34 -8.99 13.97
CA TRP A 116 -1.83 -7.86 13.21
C TRP A 116 -1.05 -6.92 14.12
N GLU A 117 0.11 -6.46 13.69
CA GLU A 117 0.90 -5.48 14.39
C GLU A 117 1.16 -4.29 13.48
N PHE A 118 0.68 -3.11 13.88
CA PHE A 118 0.85 -1.87 13.13
C PHE A 118 1.81 -0.94 13.84
N SER A 119 2.81 -0.44 13.11
CA SER A 119 3.66 0.62 13.64
C SER A 119 3.05 2.00 13.39
N TRP A 120 3.24 2.90 14.33
CA TRP A 120 2.83 4.29 14.23
C TRP A 120 3.98 5.22 14.65
N TYR A 121 4.01 6.42 14.06
CA TYR A 121 4.98 7.45 14.40
C TYR A 121 4.28 8.65 15.06
N ALA A 122 3.21 9.16 14.45
CA ALA A 122 2.40 10.27 14.95
C ALA A 122 0.99 9.82 15.33
N GLU A 123 0.30 10.60 16.18
CA GLU A 123 -1.08 10.28 16.58
C GLU A 123 -2.06 10.19 15.38
N SER A 124 -1.81 10.95 14.32
CA SER A 124 -2.56 10.84 13.07
C SER A 124 -2.50 9.45 12.44
N ASP A 125 -1.37 8.75 12.61
CA ASP A 125 -1.21 7.39 12.08
C ASP A 125 -2.10 6.40 12.82
N LYS A 126 -2.22 6.55 14.15
CA LYS A 126 -3.13 5.71 14.94
C LYS A 126 -4.57 5.84 14.48
N ASN A 127 -5.04 7.07 14.23
CA ASN A 127 -6.41 7.28 13.74
C ASN A 127 -6.64 6.55 12.42
N ARG A 128 -5.68 6.66 11.50
CA ARG A 128 -5.73 5.96 10.20
C ARG A 128 -5.70 4.45 10.35
N ILE A 129 -4.85 3.93 11.24
CA ILE A 129 -4.83 2.49 11.56
C ILE A 129 -6.19 2.03 12.09
N MET A 130 -6.80 2.80 13.01
CA MET A 130 -8.11 2.47 13.57
C MET A 130 -9.22 2.44 12.52
N GLU A 131 -9.20 3.36 11.55
CA GLU A 131 -10.12 3.36 10.41
C GLU A 131 -9.97 2.08 9.58
N ILE A 132 -8.73 1.64 9.33
CA ILE A 132 -8.43 0.43 8.57
C ILE A 132 -8.85 -0.83 9.32
N VAL A 133 -8.49 -0.94 10.59
CA VAL A 133 -8.88 -2.04 11.47
C VAL A 133 -10.40 -2.21 11.48
N ASN A 134 -11.14 -1.12 11.66
CA ASN A 134 -12.59 -1.13 11.64
C ASN A 134 -13.15 -1.51 10.26
N ARG A 135 -12.60 -0.95 9.18
CA ARG A 135 -13.04 -1.23 7.81
C ARG A 135 -12.83 -2.69 7.40
N LEU A 136 -11.69 -3.27 7.77
CA LEU A 136 -11.35 -4.67 7.47
C LEU A 136 -11.82 -5.64 8.55
N GLN A 137 -12.43 -5.15 9.63
CA GLN A 137 -12.90 -5.96 10.76
C GLN A 137 -11.79 -6.83 11.38
N ILE A 138 -10.58 -6.29 11.48
CA ILE A 138 -9.45 -6.96 12.11
C ILE A 138 -9.71 -7.04 13.61
N LYS A 139 -9.76 -8.26 14.16
CA LYS A 139 -10.14 -8.51 15.56
C LYS A 139 -8.95 -8.49 16.51
N ASP A 140 -7.83 -9.04 16.08
CA ASP A 140 -6.62 -9.14 16.89
C ASP A 140 -5.52 -8.25 16.30
N TYR A 141 -5.21 -7.17 17.00
CA TYR A 141 -4.17 -6.24 16.57
C TYR A 141 -3.48 -5.55 17.74
N THR A 142 -2.23 -5.19 17.51
CA THR A 142 -1.41 -4.39 18.43
C THR A 142 -0.87 -3.14 17.72
N LEU A 143 -0.66 -2.07 18.51
CA LEU A 143 -0.06 -0.83 18.03
C LEU A 143 1.30 -0.66 18.69
N ILE A 144 2.35 -0.56 17.89
CA ILE A 144 3.72 -0.35 18.37
C ILE A 144 4.27 0.99 17.88
N LYS A 145 4.93 1.73 18.75
CA LYS A 145 5.56 2.98 18.32
C LYS A 145 6.80 2.65 17.49
N LEU A 146 6.93 3.27 16.31
CA LEU A 146 8.00 2.93 15.35
C LEU A 146 9.41 3.08 15.98
N VAL A 147 9.59 4.07 16.85
CA VAL A 147 10.87 4.27 17.55
C VAL A 147 11.23 3.11 18.49
N ASP A 148 10.25 2.38 19.00
CA ASP A 148 10.47 1.25 19.91
C ASP A 148 10.88 -0.04 19.17
N ILE A 149 10.69 -0.07 17.83
CA ILE A 149 11.12 -1.18 16.96
C ILE A 149 12.60 -1.03 16.55
N MET A 150 13.11 0.20 16.56
CA MET A 150 14.43 0.53 16.02
C MET A 150 15.58 0.36 17.03
N TYR A 151 15.29 -0.06 18.24
CA TYR A 151 16.22 -0.33 19.32
C TYR A 151 15.97 -1.73 19.91
#